data_eef3ecb33e65731557a0f45e59945652
#
_entry.id   eef3ecb33e65731557a0f45e59945652
#
_cell.length_a   1.000
_cell.length_b   1.000
_cell.length_c   1.000
_cell.angle_alpha   90.00
_cell.angle_beta   90.00
_cell.angle_gamma   90.00
#
_symmetry.space_group_name_H-M   'P 1'
#
loop_
_entity.id
_entity.type
_entity.pdbx_description
1 polymer ?
#
loop_
_entity_poly.entity_id
_entity_poly.type
_entity_poly.pdbx_seq_one_letter_code
_entity_poly.pdbx_strand_id
1 'polypeptide(L)'
;MATQSKYAPERTGDWGVPAATRADGYETSTMTMPDGVKLFYRCWRSDDTAPTLVLLHGLGAHTGWFIDMGNELHARGLTIYAMDHRGFGRSEGPRGHVRDSAIYPRDINVFLSETRKRHPASPLFILGHSMGGIFALNIAAEDAARAKPLLSGVILMNPWIDDQTKVSPAAVARLVVSGMLKSPRPFKAAGGTETMTTNPEAIAMLDNDSNWVRAQSASFLYQITLMRLGVMKRARQTRLPALVIQCEQDLAVVPSATQRMFDALASADKTWKTYANFAHDVEFEPERAILDDDIAQWITAHSAQTA
;
A
#
# COMPACT_ATOMS: atom_id res chain seq x y z
N MET A 1 -30.58 -20.14 -0.20
CA MET A 1 -29.19 -20.33 -0.61
C MET A 1 -28.40 -19.23 0.07
N ALA A 2 -27.57 -19.57 1.03
CA ALA A 2 -26.72 -18.60 1.70
C ALA A 2 -25.66 -18.15 0.68
N THR A 3 -25.66 -16.89 0.32
CA THR A 3 -24.58 -16.25 -0.44
C THR A 3 -23.32 -16.37 0.41
N GLN A 4 -22.33 -17.15 -0.07
CA GLN A 4 -21.00 -17.14 0.55
C GLN A 4 -20.51 -15.69 0.54
N SER A 5 -20.17 -15.17 1.72
CA SER A 5 -19.63 -13.81 1.85
C SER A 5 -18.41 -13.66 0.94
N LYS A 6 -18.45 -12.62 0.09
CA LYS A 6 -17.38 -12.22 -0.81
C LYS A 6 -16.04 -11.97 -0.06
N TYR A 7 -16.13 -11.68 1.23
CA TYR A 7 -15.03 -11.37 2.13
C TYR A 7 -14.75 -12.49 3.14
N ALA A 8 -15.00 -13.76 2.79
CA ALA A 8 -14.67 -14.86 3.68
C ALA A 8 -13.18 -14.79 4.08
N PRO A 9 -12.84 -14.82 5.39
CA PRO A 9 -11.45 -14.75 5.83
C PRO A 9 -10.66 -15.90 5.21
N GLU A 10 -9.42 -15.62 4.79
CA GLU A 10 -8.51 -16.68 4.36
C GLU A 10 -8.48 -17.78 5.44
N ARG A 11 -8.78 -19.01 5.04
CA ARG A 11 -8.79 -20.13 5.98
C ARG A 11 -7.45 -20.22 6.69
N THR A 12 -7.47 -20.20 8.01
CA THR A 12 -6.31 -20.23 8.91
C THR A 12 -5.44 -21.49 8.82
N GLY A 13 -5.55 -22.31 7.76
CA GLY A 13 -4.85 -23.56 7.59
C GLY A 13 -3.75 -23.59 6.51
N ASP A 14 -3.64 -22.57 5.68
CA ASP A 14 -2.73 -22.59 4.51
C ASP A 14 -1.33 -21.95 4.76
N TRP A 15 -0.92 -21.88 5.98
CA TRP A 15 0.37 -21.36 6.38
C TRP A 15 1.49 -22.37 6.03
N GLY A 16 2.15 -22.18 4.90
CA GLY A 16 3.29 -23.00 4.51
C GLY A 16 3.15 -23.78 3.20
N VAL A 17 2.10 -23.53 2.43
CA VAL A 17 1.98 -24.10 1.08
C VAL A 17 3.03 -23.46 0.16
N PRO A 18 3.91 -24.26 -0.52
CA PRO A 18 4.76 -23.75 -1.60
C PRO A 18 3.91 -23.04 -2.65
N ALA A 19 4.53 -22.15 -3.43
CA ALA A 19 3.88 -21.43 -4.51
C ALA A 19 2.98 -22.37 -5.34
N ALA A 20 1.69 -22.39 -5.00
CA ALA A 20 0.67 -23.15 -5.70
C ALA A 20 -0.33 -22.13 -6.21
N THR A 21 -0.68 -22.22 -7.50
CA THR A 21 -1.78 -21.46 -8.07
C THR A 21 -3.04 -21.85 -7.30
N ARG A 22 -3.68 -20.90 -6.63
CA ARG A 22 -4.94 -21.14 -5.95
C ARG A 22 -6.09 -21.09 -6.95
N ALA A 23 -7.24 -21.64 -6.54
CA ALA A 23 -8.50 -21.50 -7.30
C ALA A 23 -8.87 -20.02 -7.57
N ASP A 24 -8.32 -19.08 -6.79
CA ASP A 24 -8.53 -17.64 -6.87
C ASP A 24 -7.63 -16.93 -7.92
N GLY A 25 -6.82 -17.67 -8.68
CA GLY A 25 -6.02 -17.12 -9.80
C GLY A 25 -4.71 -16.44 -9.41
N TYR A 26 -4.26 -16.48 -8.13
CA TYR A 26 -2.97 -15.92 -7.71
C TYR A 26 -2.04 -16.96 -7.07
N GLU A 27 -0.74 -16.65 -7.09
CA GLU A 27 0.31 -17.41 -6.41
C GLU A 27 0.73 -16.70 -5.13
N THR A 28 1.18 -17.47 -4.13
CA THR A 28 1.81 -16.92 -2.92
C THR A 28 3.25 -17.38 -2.80
N SER A 29 4.14 -16.48 -2.36
CA SER A 29 5.55 -16.82 -2.16
C SER A 29 6.19 -15.88 -1.13
N THR A 30 7.47 -16.11 -0.86
CA THR A 30 8.29 -15.22 -0.03
C THR A 30 9.53 -14.77 -0.79
N MET A 31 9.98 -13.54 -0.51
CA MET A 31 11.26 -13.01 -1.00
C MET A 31 12.18 -12.76 0.20
N THR A 32 13.37 -13.34 0.15
CA THR A 32 14.38 -13.15 1.20
C THR A 32 15.11 -11.84 0.98
N MET A 33 15.05 -10.94 1.98
CA MET A 33 15.76 -9.67 2.00
C MET A 33 17.25 -9.88 2.30
N PRO A 34 18.13 -8.90 2.00
CA PRO A 34 19.57 -9.01 2.24
C PRO A 34 19.97 -9.31 3.70
N ASP A 35 19.10 -8.97 4.66
CA ASP A 35 19.30 -9.26 6.09
C ASP A 35 18.71 -10.61 6.53
N GLY A 36 18.25 -11.44 5.58
CA GLY A 36 17.70 -12.77 5.82
C GLY A 36 16.21 -12.82 6.14
N VAL A 37 15.56 -11.68 6.36
CA VAL A 37 14.11 -11.62 6.64
C VAL A 37 13.32 -11.97 5.38
N LYS A 38 12.28 -12.79 5.53
CA LYS A 38 11.40 -13.19 4.42
C LYS A 38 10.16 -12.33 4.40
N LEU A 39 9.92 -11.68 3.26
CA LEU A 39 8.71 -10.92 3.00
C LEU A 39 7.75 -11.76 2.16
N PHE A 40 6.52 -11.87 2.64
CA PHE A 40 5.44 -12.55 1.94
C PHE A 40 4.88 -11.66 0.83
N TYR A 41 4.48 -12.26 -0.30
CA TYR A 41 3.76 -11.57 -1.35
C TYR A 41 2.76 -12.49 -2.07
N ARG A 42 1.77 -11.85 -2.69
CA ARG A 42 0.86 -12.45 -3.68
C ARG A 42 1.24 -11.98 -5.07
N CYS A 43 1.04 -12.84 -6.06
CA CYS A 43 1.30 -12.52 -7.46
C CYS A 43 0.18 -13.04 -8.35
N TRP A 44 -0.41 -12.16 -9.15
CA TRP A 44 -1.29 -12.47 -10.27
C TRP A 44 -0.47 -12.25 -11.54
N ARG A 45 -0.20 -13.31 -12.27
CA ARG A 45 0.75 -13.26 -13.38
C ARG A 45 0.00 -13.30 -14.71
N SER A 46 0.21 -12.26 -15.54
CA SER A 46 -0.16 -12.19 -16.96
C SER A 46 1.04 -12.48 -17.86
N ASP A 47 0.93 -12.14 -19.15
CA ASP A 47 2.03 -12.29 -20.11
C ASP A 47 3.28 -11.49 -19.72
N ASP A 48 4.45 -11.91 -20.16
CA ASP A 48 5.76 -11.34 -19.78
C ASP A 48 5.92 -9.86 -20.18
N THR A 49 5.12 -9.38 -21.14
CA THR A 49 5.10 -7.97 -21.60
C THR A 49 3.99 -7.13 -20.96
N ALA A 50 3.08 -7.78 -20.21
CA ALA A 50 1.97 -7.10 -19.54
C ALA A 50 2.49 -6.06 -18.54
N PRO A 51 1.84 -4.87 -18.41
CA PRO A 51 2.21 -3.91 -17.40
C PRO A 51 2.20 -4.54 -16.01
N THR A 52 3.24 -4.27 -15.23
CA THR A 52 3.41 -4.84 -13.89
C THR A 52 3.15 -3.78 -12.83
N LEU A 53 2.28 -4.08 -11.87
CA LEU A 53 1.95 -3.22 -10.73
C LEU A 53 2.44 -3.84 -9.43
N VAL A 54 3.23 -3.10 -8.64
CA VAL A 54 3.56 -3.44 -7.25
C VAL A 54 2.66 -2.66 -6.31
N LEU A 55 1.89 -3.37 -5.48
CA LEU A 55 0.92 -2.82 -4.54
C LEU A 55 1.49 -2.85 -3.11
N LEU A 56 1.40 -1.71 -2.42
CA LEU A 56 1.85 -1.48 -1.04
C LEU A 56 0.64 -1.13 -0.16
N HIS A 57 0.38 -1.96 0.85
CA HIS A 57 -0.76 -1.82 1.76
C HIS A 57 -0.58 -0.72 2.81
N GLY A 58 -1.69 -0.34 3.47
CA GLY A 58 -1.77 0.66 4.53
C GLY A 58 -1.28 0.19 5.90
N LEU A 59 -1.47 1.05 6.91
CA LEU A 59 -1.08 0.79 8.29
C LEU A 59 -1.85 -0.39 8.88
N GLY A 60 -1.13 -1.35 9.42
CA GLY A 60 -1.73 -2.53 10.05
C GLY A 60 -2.26 -3.57 9.07
N ALA A 61 -2.58 -3.19 7.84
CA ALA A 61 -3.13 -4.02 6.78
C ALA A 61 -2.16 -5.12 6.29
N HIS A 62 -2.61 -5.87 5.31
CA HIS A 62 -1.82 -6.86 4.60
C HIS A 62 -2.43 -7.15 3.21
N THR A 63 -1.71 -7.88 2.38
CA THR A 63 -2.11 -8.16 0.99
C THR A 63 -3.39 -8.99 0.85
N GLY A 64 -3.86 -9.64 1.91
CA GLY A 64 -5.14 -10.35 1.93
C GLY A 64 -6.35 -9.45 1.69
N TRP A 65 -6.26 -8.16 2.05
CA TRP A 65 -7.32 -7.17 1.82
C TRP A 65 -7.46 -6.80 0.35
N PHE A 66 -6.40 -6.99 -0.44
CA PHE A 66 -6.32 -6.60 -1.84
C PHE A 66 -6.54 -7.76 -2.83
N ILE A 67 -7.07 -8.92 -2.37
CA ILE A 67 -7.27 -10.07 -3.24
C ILE A 67 -8.25 -9.76 -4.36
N ASP A 68 -9.38 -9.16 -4.05
CA ASP A 68 -10.38 -8.81 -5.05
C ASP A 68 -9.88 -7.76 -6.05
N MET A 69 -9.16 -6.72 -5.56
CA MET A 69 -8.52 -5.73 -6.43
C MET A 69 -7.46 -6.38 -7.34
N GLY A 70 -6.67 -7.31 -6.79
CA GLY A 70 -5.69 -8.07 -7.57
C GLY A 70 -6.33 -8.91 -8.68
N ASN A 71 -7.43 -9.60 -8.36
CA ASN A 71 -8.20 -10.38 -9.34
C ASN A 71 -8.76 -9.49 -10.45
N GLU A 72 -9.37 -8.35 -10.09
CA GLU A 72 -9.96 -7.42 -11.02
C GLU A 72 -8.93 -6.77 -11.94
N LEU A 73 -7.82 -6.31 -11.39
CA LEU A 73 -6.75 -5.70 -12.18
C LEU A 73 -6.05 -6.74 -13.07
N HIS A 74 -5.89 -7.97 -12.59
CA HIS A 74 -5.37 -9.08 -13.40
C HIS A 74 -6.30 -9.43 -14.56
N ALA A 75 -7.61 -9.48 -14.33
CA ALA A 75 -8.60 -9.71 -15.39
C ALA A 75 -8.55 -8.64 -16.50
N ARG A 76 -8.01 -7.45 -16.19
CA ARG A 76 -7.77 -6.36 -17.16
C ARG A 76 -6.38 -6.41 -17.80
N GLY A 77 -5.66 -7.54 -17.65
CA GLY A 77 -4.41 -7.81 -18.35
C GLY A 77 -3.14 -7.34 -17.62
N LEU A 78 -3.21 -6.95 -16.33
CA LEU A 78 -2.03 -6.55 -15.58
C LEU A 78 -1.40 -7.74 -14.85
N THR A 79 -0.08 -7.70 -14.69
CA THR A 79 0.64 -8.51 -13.70
C THR A 79 0.68 -7.74 -12.38
N ILE A 80 0.21 -8.35 -11.28
CA ILE A 80 0.15 -7.70 -9.97
C ILE A 80 1.08 -8.43 -8.99
N TYR A 81 1.84 -7.66 -8.25
CA TYR A 81 2.58 -8.10 -7.07
C TYR A 81 2.13 -7.30 -5.86
N ALA A 82 1.52 -7.94 -4.88
CA ALA A 82 1.18 -7.32 -3.60
C ALA A 82 2.10 -7.89 -2.52
N MET A 83 2.84 -7.04 -1.79
CA MET A 83 3.77 -7.48 -0.75
C MET A 83 3.29 -7.07 0.64
N ASP A 84 3.39 -7.99 1.61
CA ASP A 84 3.24 -7.66 3.02
C ASP A 84 4.50 -6.96 3.52
N HIS A 85 4.37 -5.76 4.08
CA HIS A 85 5.49 -5.06 4.68
C HIS A 85 6.10 -5.85 5.85
N ARG A 86 7.39 -5.68 6.09
CA ARG A 86 8.09 -6.24 7.25
C ARG A 86 7.32 -5.99 8.54
N GLY A 87 7.03 -7.05 9.31
CA GLY A 87 6.28 -6.99 10.55
C GLY A 87 4.76 -6.87 10.41
N PHE A 88 4.23 -7.03 9.20
CA PHE A 88 2.80 -7.02 8.90
C PHE A 88 2.38 -8.28 8.12
N GLY A 89 1.08 -8.58 8.11
CA GLY A 89 0.54 -9.71 7.40
C GLY A 89 1.27 -11.01 7.72
N ARG A 90 1.76 -11.68 6.70
CA ARG A 90 2.52 -12.95 6.75
C ARG A 90 4.04 -12.75 6.63
N SER A 91 4.51 -11.51 6.50
CA SER A 91 5.94 -11.20 6.48
C SER A 91 6.57 -11.35 7.85
N GLU A 92 7.83 -11.79 7.85
CA GLU A 92 8.64 -11.86 9.07
C GLU A 92 9.00 -10.47 9.60
N GLY A 93 9.52 -10.45 10.81
CA GLY A 93 9.93 -9.24 11.53
C GLY A 93 9.07 -8.96 12.74
N PRO A 94 9.49 -8.05 13.62
CA PRO A 94 8.72 -7.69 14.82
C PRO A 94 7.38 -7.05 14.45
N ARG A 95 6.28 -7.62 14.92
CA ARG A 95 4.91 -7.22 14.59
C ARG A 95 4.64 -5.75 14.96
N GLY A 96 4.33 -4.92 13.95
CA GLY A 96 4.02 -3.51 14.14
C GLY A 96 5.14 -2.69 14.80
N HIS A 97 6.39 -3.15 14.68
CA HIS A 97 7.54 -2.48 15.29
C HIS A 97 8.68 -2.28 14.31
N VAL A 98 9.29 -1.11 14.35
CA VAL A 98 10.52 -0.81 13.64
C VAL A 98 11.38 0.17 14.45
N ARG A 99 12.68 0.04 14.37
CA ARG A 99 13.65 0.95 15.00
C ARG A 99 14.15 2.04 14.07
N ASP A 100 14.05 1.82 12.78
CA ASP A 100 14.46 2.74 11.71
C ASP A 100 13.57 2.49 10.49
N SER A 101 12.78 3.50 10.09
CA SER A 101 11.87 3.40 8.95
C SER A 101 12.56 3.30 7.60
N ALA A 102 13.85 3.60 7.50
CA ALA A 102 14.64 3.44 6.27
C ALA A 102 14.67 1.99 5.78
N ILE A 103 14.30 1.02 6.64
CA ILE A 103 14.20 -0.38 6.22
C ILE A 103 13.10 -0.60 5.19
N TYR A 104 11.96 0.11 5.27
CA TYR A 104 10.85 -0.06 4.33
C TYR A 104 11.22 0.33 2.89
N PRO A 105 11.77 1.53 2.61
CA PRO A 105 12.26 1.84 1.27
C PRO A 105 13.32 0.87 0.76
N ARG A 106 14.19 0.35 1.65
CA ARG A 106 15.19 -0.68 1.26
C ARG A 106 14.53 -1.97 0.82
N ASP A 107 13.59 -2.50 1.61
CA ASP A 107 12.84 -3.71 1.29
C ASP A 107 12.07 -3.55 -0.02
N ILE A 108 11.37 -2.41 -0.20
CA ILE A 108 10.61 -2.12 -1.42
C ILE A 108 11.54 -2.02 -2.64
N ASN A 109 12.68 -1.35 -2.52
CA ASN A 109 13.65 -1.24 -3.62
C ASN A 109 14.22 -2.61 -4.03
N VAL A 110 14.49 -3.50 -3.06
CA VAL A 110 14.90 -4.89 -3.36
C VAL A 110 13.76 -5.60 -4.09
N PHE A 111 12.53 -5.50 -3.59
CA PHE A 111 11.36 -6.13 -4.20
C PHE A 111 11.14 -5.65 -5.64
N LEU A 112 11.17 -4.34 -5.88
CA LEU A 112 11.05 -3.75 -7.23
C LEU A 112 12.17 -4.21 -8.16
N SER A 113 13.41 -4.29 -7.67
CA SER A 113 14.56 -4.73 -8.46
C SER A 113 14.42 -6.19 -8.88
N GLU A 114 13.96 -7.07 -7.99
CA GLU A 114 13.71 -8.48 -8.31
C GLU A 114 12.49 -8.63 -9.25
N THR A 115 11.45 -7.81 -9.07
CA THR A 115 10.29 -7.76 -9.99
C THR A 115 10.75 -7.33 -11.39
N ARG A 116 11.58 -6.29 -11.51
CA ARG A 116 12.15 -5.83 -12.79
C ARG A 116 12.99 -6.92 -13.48
N LYS A 117 13.75 -7.71 -12.73
CA LYS A 117 14.53 -8.85 -13.31
C LYS A 117 13.61 -9.93 -13.89
N ARG A 118 12.46 -10.17 -13.26
CA ARG A 118 11.48 -11.16 -13.74
C ARG A 118 10.70 -10.67 -14.96
N HIS A 119 10.49 -9.35 -15.05
CA HIS A 119 9.73 -8.69 -16.11
C HIS A 119 10.56 -7.56 -16.75
N PRO A 120 11.65 -7.89 -17.48
CA PRO A 120 12.63 -6.89 -17.94
C PRO A 120 12.06 -5.92 -18.98
N ALA A 121 11.09 -6.35 -19.79
CA ALA A 121 10.46 -5.56 -20.85
C ALA A 121 9.14 -4.90 -20.41
N SER A 122 8.59 -5.28 -19.25
CA SER A 122 7.29 -4.81 -18.78
C SER A 122 7.38 -3.38 -18.20
N PRO A 123 6.48 -2.45 -18.54
CA PRO A 123 6.33 -1.21 -17.77
C PRO A 123 6.00 -1.51 -16.32
N LEU A 124 6.73 -0.89 -15.38
CA LEU A 124 6.61 -1.16 -13.95
C LEU A 124 6.02 0.04 -13.21
N PHE A 125 4.92 -0.19 -12.53
CA PHE A 125 4.22 0.80 -11.73
C PHE A 125 4.22 0.42 -10.25
N ILE A 126 4.07 1.42 -9.39
CA ILE A 126 3.89 1.24 -7.95
C ILE A 126 2.60 1.90 -7.49
N LEU A 127 1.77 1.19 -6.73
CA LEU A 127 0.59 1.72 -6.07
C LEU A 127 0.78 1.64 -4.56
N GLY A 128 0.53 2.74 -3.87
CA GLY A 128 0.54 2.77 -2.41
C GLY A 128 -0.77 3.27 -1.85
N HIS A 129 -1.39 2.47 -0.97
CA HIS A 129 -2.57 2.85 -0.22
C HIS A 129 -2.18 3.37 1.17
N SER A 130 -2.75 4.50 1.59
CA SER A 130 -2.58 5.08 2.93
C SER A 130 -1.08 5.22 3.32
N MET A 131 -0.59 4.51 4.33
CA MET A 131 0.83 4.43 4.68
C MET A 131 1.70 3.97 3.49
N GLY A 132 1.22 2.98 2.73
CA GLY A 132 1.87 2.54 1.49
C GLY A 132 2.04 3.68 0.48
N GLY A 133 1.13 4.67 0.48
CA GLY A 133 1.23 5.89 -0.33
C GLY A 133 2.45 6.75 0.05
N ILE A 134 2.79 6.85 1.35
CA ILE A 134 4.02 7.52 1.79
C ILE A 134 5.25 6.77 1.23
N PHE A 135 5.23 5.44 1.29
CA PHE A 135 6.33 4.62 0.79
C PHE A 135 6.47 4.75 -0.73
N ALA A 136 5.36 4.64 -1.47
CA ALA A 136 5.35 4.78 -2.92
C ALA A 136 5.87 6.14 -3.38
N LEU A 137 5.47 7.23 -2.70
CA LEU A 137 5.97 8.58 -2.99
C LEU A 137 7.48 8.72 -2.71
N ASN A 138 7.98 8.14 -1.60
CA ASN A 138 9.41 8.14 -1.32
C ASN A 138 10.19 7.39 -2.40
N ILE A 139 9.72 6.21 -2.80
CA ILE A 139 10.33 5.39 -3.87
C ILE A 139 10.32 6.14 -5.21
N ALA A 140 9.18 6.75 -5.59
CA ALA A 140 9.06 7.51 -6.83
C ALA A 140 10.03 8.71 -6.88
N ALA A 141 10.20 9.41 -5.74
CA ALA A 141 11.16 10.52 -5.63
C ALA A 141 12.62 10.04 -5.72
N GLU A 142 12.94 8.88 -5.14
CA GLU A 142 14.28 8.27 -5.22
C GLU A 142 14.56 7.72 -6.62
N ASP A 143 13.55 7.12 -7.26
CA ASP A 143 13.66 6.54 -8.59
C ASP A 143 13.92 7.60 -9.66
N ALA A 144 13.31 8.78 -9.53
CA ALA A 144 13.55 9.92 -10.42
C ALA A 144 15.01 10.43 -10.41
N ALA A 145 15.78 10.12 -9.37
CA ALA A 145 17.19 10.46 -9.25
C ALA A 145 18.14 9.37 -9.79
N ARG A 146 17.62 8.22 -10.23
CA ARG A 146 18.44 7.12 -10.76
C ARG A 146 18.90 7.42 -12.18
N ALA A 147 20.09 6.95 -12.53
CA ALA A 147 20.59 6.98 -13.91
C ALA A 147 19.71 6.16 -14.89
N LYS A 148 19.08 5.10 -14.37
CA LYS A 148 18.07 4.30 -15.06
C LYS A 148 16.87 4.15 -14.11
N PRO A 149 15.79 4.91 -14.29
CA PRO A 149 14.57 4.72 -13.53
C PRO A 149 13.98 3.32 -13.72
N LEU A 150 13.42 2.76 -12.66
CA LEU A 150 12.74 1.46 -12.69
C LEU A 150 11.25 1.62 -13.00
N LEU A 151 10.67 2.74 -12.54
CA LEU A 151 9.23 2.94 -12.56
C LEU A 151 8.78 3.73 -13.78
N SER A 152 7.65 3.32 -14.36
CA SER A 152 6.93 4.03 -15.42
C SER A 152 5.91 5.02 -14.84
N GLY A 153 5.45 4.82 -13.60
CA GLY A 153 4.51 5.72 -12.93
C GLY A 153 4.24 5.32 -11.49
N VAL A 154 3.57 6.22 -10.76
CA VAL A 154 3.19 6.04 -9.36
C VAL A 154 1.70 6.33 -9.15
N ILE A 155 1.04 5.49 -8.36
CA ILE A 155 -0.36 5.64 -7.97
C ILE A 155 -0.42 5.80 -6.44
N LEU A 156 -1.00 6.91 -5.98
CA LEU A 156 -1.15 7.25 -4.57
C LEU A 156 -2.63 7.24 -4.22
N MET A 157 -3.07 6.24 -3.47
CA MET A 157 -4.46 5.99 -3.14
C MET A 157 -4.70 6.32 -1.67
N ASN A 158 -5.52 7.34 -1.38
CA ASN A 158 -5.77 7.86 -0.04
C ASN A 158 -4.49 7.99 0.80
N PRO A 159 -3.40 8.62 0.29
CA PRO A 159 -2.10 8.58 0.95
C PRO A 159 -2.13 9.26 2.31
N TRP A 160 -1.50 8.66 3.30
CA TRP A 160 -1.49 9.17 4.68
C TRP A 160 -0.59 10.40 4.84
N ILE A 161 -1.04 11.55 4.36
CA ILE A 161 -0.30 12.83 4.44
C ILE A 161 -0.54 13.51 5.78
N ASP A 162 -1.80 13.54 6.25
CA ASP A 162 -2.19 14.10 7.54
C ASP A 162 -3.39 13.34 8.11
N ASP A 163 -3.55 13.38 9.44
CA ASP A 163 -4.60 12.64 10.15
C ASP A 163 -5.84 13.50 10.38
N GLN A 164 -7.03 12.91 10.20
CA GLN A 164 -8.27 13.53 10.69
C GLN A 164 -8.39 13.42 12.22
N THR A 165 -7.79 12.41 12.82
CA THR A 165 -7.85 12.16 14.25
C THR A 165 -6.97 13.15 15.03
N LYS A 166 -7.59 13.94 15.92
CA LYS A 166 -6.87 14.84 16.82
C LYS A 166 -6.30 14.08 18.00
N VAL A 167 -4.98 14.12 18.12
CA VAL A 167 -4.26 13.53 19.26
C VAL A 167 -3.92 14.63 20.25
N SER A 168 -4.11 14.37 21.56
CA SER A 168 -3.78 15.37 22.58
C SER A 168 -2.28 15.68 22.63
N PRO A 169 -1.86 16.92 22.95
CA PRO A 169 -0.44 17.28 23.05
C PRO A 169 0.36 16.38 23.97
N ALA A 170 -0.24 15.92 25.07
CA ALA A 170 0.41 14.99 26.02
C ALA A 170 0.66 13.61 25.37
N ALA A 171 -0.28 13.11 24.55
CA ALA A 171 -0.10 11.85 23.82
C ALA A 171 0.97 11.99 22.75
N VAL A 172 1.03 13.12 22.04
CA VAL A 172 2.10 13.43 21.08
C VAL A 172 3.46 13.47 21.78
N ALA A 173 3.59 14.19 22.88
CA ALA A 173 4.85 14.24 23.65
C ALA A 173 5.29 12.84 24.10
N ARG A 174 4.34 12.02 24.62
CA ARG A 174 4.61 10.63 24.99
C ARG A 174 5.06 9.78 23.81
N LEU A 175 4.41 9.94 22.64
CA LEU A 175 4.79 9.25 21.42
C LEU A 175 6.22 9.61 21.01
N VAL A 176 6.55 10.90 20.98
CA VAL A 176 7.88 11.38 20.59
C VAL A 176 8.96 10.83 21.52
N VAL A 177 8.80 10.99 22.85
CA VAL A 177 9.79 10.49 23.83
C VAL A 177 9.94 8.96 23.70
N SER A 178 8.83 8.23 23.69
CA SER A 178 8.86 6.76 23.57
C SER A 178 9.46 6.31 22.24
N GLY A 179 9.17 7.03 21.16
CA GLY A 179 9.70 6.76 19.83
C GLY A 179 11.20 7.01 19.73
N MET A 180 11.70 8.12 20.28
CA MET A 180 13.14 8.41 20.36
C MET A 180 13.91 7.34 21.16
N LEU A 181 13.29 6.79 22.20
CA LEU A 181 13.83 5.68 22.98
C LEU A 181 13.65 4.32 22.28
N LYS A 182 13.14 4.29 21.04
CA LYS A 182 12.87 3.08 20.25
C LYS A 182 12.02 2.05 21.00
N SER A 183 11.04 2.54 21.77
CA SER A 183 10.19 1.70 22.61
C SER A 183 9.35 0.73 21.78
N PRO A 184 9.36 -0.58 22.08
CA PRO A 184 8.49 -1.56 21.44
C PRO A 184 7.06 -1.55 22.02
N ARG A 185 6.78 -0.74 23.04
CA ARG A 185 5.46 -0.70 23.67
C ARG A 185 4.40 -0.32 22.66
N PRO A 186 3.28 -1.08 22.61
CA PRO A 186 2.20 -0.79 21.68
C PRO A 186 1.57 0.56 22.02
N PHE A 187 1.23 1.28 20.96
CA PHE A 187 0.49 2.53 21.02
C PHE A 187 -0.78 2.30 20.18
N LYS A 188 -1.94 2.30 20.82
CA LYS A 188 -3.20 2.10 20.09
C LYS A 188 -3.45 3.32 19.21
N ALA A 189 -3.62 3.10 17.91
CA ALA A 189 -4.13 4.13 17.01
C ALA A 189 -5.57 4.50 17.44
N ALA A 190 -5.95 5.74 17.23
CA ALA A 190 -7.32 6.17 17.41
C ALA A 190 -8.12 5.82 16.14
N GLY A 191 -9.39 5.46 16.32
CA GLY A 191 -10.30 5.02 15.26
C GLY A 191 -10.57 3.51 15.32
N GLY A 192 -11.76 3.11 14.90
CA GLY A 192 -12.21 1.74 14.73
C GLY A 192 -12.39 1.41 13.25
N THR A 193 -12.84 0.20 12.97
CA THR A 193 -13.13 -0.29 11.60
C THR A 193 -14.14 0.58 10.86
N GLU A 194 -15.03 1.24 11.58
CA GLU A 194 -16.02 2.18 11.04
C GLU A 194 -15.42 3.44 10.38
N THR A 195 -14.16 3.75 10.65
CA THR A 195 -13.46 4.86 9.97
C THR A 195 -12.79 4.43 8.67
N MET A 196 -12.71 3.12 8.42
CA MET A 196 -12.00 2.52 7.30
C MET A 196 -12.93 2.25 6.12
N THR A 197 -14.11 1.72 6.38
CA THR A 197 -15.11 1.40 5.37
C THR A 197 -16.53 1.50 5.93
N THR A 198 -17.50 1.77 5.06
CA THR A 198 -18.93 1.75 5.39
C THR A 198 -19.59 0.39 5.11
N ASN A 199 -18.85 -0.56 4.54
CA ASN A 199 -19.35 -1.87 4.20
C ASN A 199 -19.46 -2.78 5.43
N PRO A 200 -20.67 -3.17 5.89
CA PRO A 200 -20.84 -3.96 7.12
C PRO A 200 -20.20 -5.36 7.04
N GLU A 201 -20.14 -5.97 5.87
CA GLU A 201 -19.52 -7.28 5.68
C GLU A 201 -17.99 -7.17 5.85
N ALA A 202 -17.40 -6.11 5.32
CA ALA A 202 -15.98 -5.82 5.49
C ALA A 202 -15.64 -5.49 6.94
N ILE A 203 -16.46 -4.72 7.65
CA ILE A 203 -16.28 -4.45 9.09
C ILE A 203 -16.24 -5.76 9.88
N ALA A 204 -17.20 -6.66 9.65
CA ALA A 204 -17.25 -7.96 10.33
C ALA A 204 -16.03 -8.84 10.01
N MET A 205 -15.54 -8.80 8.77
CA MET A 205 -14.31 -9.49 8.36
C MET A 205 -13.09 -8.91 9.07
N LEU A 206 -12.93 -7.58 9.04
CA LEU A 206 -11.82 -6.87 9.66
C LEU A 206 -11.74 -7.13 11.16
N ASP A 207 -12.88 -7.14 11.86
CA ASP A 207 -12.93 -7.40 13.30
C ASP A 207 -12.41 -8.78 13.69
N ASN A 208 -12.52 -9.74 12.78
CA ASN A 208 -12.05 -11.13 12.97
C ASN A 208 -10.71 -11.43 12.30
N ASP A 209 -10.07 -10.45 11.64
CA ASP A 209 -8.81 -10.66 10.93
C ASP A 209 -7.63 -10.76 11.90
N SER A 210 -7.05 -11.96 12.02
CA SER A 210 -5.90 -12.24 12.87
C SER A 210 -4.56 -11.72 12.29
N ASN A 211 -4.51 -11.40 11.00
CA ASN A 211 -3.31 -10.87 10.35
C ASN A 211 -3.21 -9.35 10.48
N TRP A 212 -4.31 -8.69 10.77
CA TRP A 212 -4.32 -7.26 11.02
C TRP A 212 -3.51 -6.88 12.25
N VAL A 213 -2.52 -6.00 12.09
CA VAL A 213 -1.73 -5.46 13.21
C VAL A 213 -2.43 -4.21 13.75
N ARG A 214 -3.35 -4.42 14.72
CA ARG A 214 -4.19 -3.35 15.30
C ARG A 214 -3.44 -2.34 16.17
N ALA A 215 -2.26 -2.68 16.64
CA ALA A 215 -1.45 -1.81 17.47
C ALA A 215 0.00 -1.81 17.00
N GLN A 216 0.52 -0.62 16.78
CA GLN A 216 1.92 -0.42 16.40
C GLN A 216 2.70 0.14 17.59
N SER A 217 4.00 -0.12 17.62
CA SER A 217 4.85 0.43 18.66
C SER A 217 5.00 1.95 18.55
N ALA A 218 5.29 2.60 19.67
CA ALA A 218 5.62 4.03 19.67
C ALA A 218 6.82 4.35 18.77
N SER A 219 7.82 3.45 18.72
CA SER A 219 8.94 3.57 17.78
C SER A 219 8.47 3.60 16.33
N PHE A 220 7.60 2.66 15.93
CA PHE A 220 7.07 2.60 14.57
C PHE A 220 6.33 3.88 14.19
N LEU A 221 5.35 4.29 14.99
CA LEU A 221 4.55 5.48 14.70
C LEU A 221 5.40 6.76 14.63
N TYR A 222 6.38 6.88 15.51
CA TYR A 222 7.33 7.99 15.48
C TYR A 222 8.14 8.00 14.17
N GLN A 223 8.69 6.86 13.77
CA GLN A 223 9.47 6.73 12.55
C GLN A 223 8.65 7.03 11.29
N ILE A 224 7.40 6.55 11.22
CA ILE A 224 6.52 6.88 10.08
C ILE A 224 6.13 8.36 10.10
N THR A 225 5.92 8.96 11.28
CA THR A 225 5.69 10.40 11.38
C THR A 225 6.86 11.21 10.83
N LEU A 226 8.12 10.81 11.11
CA LEU A 226 9.29 11.46 10.53
C LEU A 226 9.30 11.35 8.99
N MET A 227 8.91 10.21 8.41
CA MET A 227 8.77 10.08 6.96
C MET A 227 7.69 11.01 6.40
N ARG A 228 6.54 11.12 7.09
CA ARG A 228 5.44 12.03 6.72
C ARG A 228 5.88 13.49 6.65
N LEU A 229 6.70 13.94 7.59
CA LEU A 229 7.26 15.31 7.55
C LEU A 229 8.06 15.59 6.27
N GLY A 230 8.60 14.56 5.64
CA GLY A 230 9.33 14.64 4.37
C GLY A 230 8.46 14.67 3.11
N VAL A 231 7.16 14.38 3.21
CA VAL A 231 6.27 14.16 2.06
C VAL A 231 6.27 15.31 1.06
N MET A 232 6.14 16.56 1.51
CA MET A 232 6.13 17.73 0.61
C MET A 232 7.44 17.91 -0.15
N LYS A 233 8.57 17.56 0.47
CA LYS A 233 9.88 17.54 -0.21
C LYS A 233 9.91 16.45 -1.27
N ARG A 234 9.42 15.26 -0.98
CA ARG A 234 9.37 14.11 -1.90
C ARG A 234 8.43 14.39 -3.08
N ALA A 235 7.28 15.00 -2.83
CA ALA A 235 6.37 15.41 -3.89
C ALA A 235 7.07 16.33 -4.91
N ARG A 236 7.83 17.34 -4.46
CA ARG A 236 8.61 18.23 -5.33
C ARG A 236 9.76 17.54 -6.08
N GLN A 237 10.13 16.34 -5.69
CA GLN A 237 11.17 15.53 -6.34
C GLN A 237 10.58 14.48 -7.30
N THR A 238 9.28 14.14 -7.16
CA THR A 238 8.59 13.15 -7.98
C THR A 238 8.27 13.73 -9.34
N ARG A 239 8.85 13.16 -10.39
CA ARG A 239 8.72 13.60 -11.79
C ARG A 239 8.04 12.55 -12.68
N LEU A 240 7.84 11.33 -12.19
CA LEU A 240 7.15 10.26 -12.90
C LEU A 240 5.68 10.62 -13.13
N PRO A 241 5.02 10.07 -14.18
CA PRO A 241 3.57 10.09 -14.29
C PRO A 241 2.93 9.68 -12.97
N ALA A 242 1.94 10.44 -12.50
CA ALA A 242 1.35 10.24 -11.18
C ALA A 242 -0.17 10.25 -11.24
N LEU A 243 -0.80 9.21 -10.72
CA LEU A 243 -2.23 9.17 -10.41
C LEU A 243 -2.42 9.33 -8.91
N VAL A 244 -3.19 10.32 -8.50
CA VAL A 244 -3.58 10.51 -7.10
C VAL A 244 -5.08 10.31 -6.96
N ILE A 245 -5.47 9.40 -6.08
CA ILE A 245 -6.84 9.03 -5.79
C ILE A 245 -7.15 9.48 -4.37
N GLN A 246 -8.25 10.22 -4.18
CA GLN A 246 -8.75 10.63 -2.87
C GLN A 246 -10.24 10.38 -2.78
N CYS A 247 -10.65 9.56 -1.81
CA CYS A 247 -12.04 9.27 -1.52
C CYS A 247 -12.67 10.38 -0.66
N GLU A 248 -13.93 10.75 -0.97
CA GLU A 248 -14.57 11.89 -0.31
C GLU A 248 -15.14 11.53 1.08
N GLN A 249 -15.48 10.25 1.30
CA GLN A 249 -15.93 9.73 2.60
C GLN A 249 -14.78 9.24 3.50
N ASP A 250 -13.54 9.60 3.16
CA ASP A 250 -12.37 9.22 3.95
C ASP A 250 -12.38 9.92 5.31
N LEU A 251 -12.48 9.14 6.39
CA LEU A 251 -12.45 9.63 7.78
C LEU A 251 -11.09 9.43 8.46
N ALA A 252 -10.14 8.81 7.78
CA ALA A 252 -8.81 8.54 8.32
C ALA A 252 -7.80 9.64 7.98
N VAL A 253 -7.73 10.06 6.70
CA VAL A 253 -6.77 11.06 6.23
C VAL A 253 -7.46 12.38 5.84
N VAL A 254 -6.69 13.47 5.84
CA VAL A 254 -7.19 14.81 5.51
C VAL A 254 -7.11 15.05 4.00
N PRO A 255 -8.25 15.12 3.25
CA PRO A 255 -8.23 15.27 1.79
C PRO A 255 -7.49 16.52 1.30
N SER A 256 -7.62 17.65 2.03
CA SER A 256 -6.91 18.89 1.67
C SER A 256 -5.38 18.76 1.81
N ALA A 257 -4.87 17.85 2.65
CA ALA A 257 -3.44 17.56 2.73
C ALA A 257 -2.97 16.78 1.51
N THR A 258 -3.77 15.82 1.03
CA THR A 258 -3.52 15.09 -0.22
C THR A 258 -3.53 16.06 -1.41
N GLN A 259 -4.48 17.01 -1.47
CA GLN A 259 -4.51 18.03 -2.52
C GLN A 259 -3.23 18.87 -2.51
N ARG A 260 -2.79 19.37 -1.34
CA ARG A 260 -1.52 20.14 -1.25
C ARG A 260 -0.32 19.33 -1.72
N MET A 261 -0.29 18.03 -1.42
CA MET A 261 0.77 17.13 -1.90
C MET A 261 0.69 16.97 -3.43
N PHE A 262 -0.50 16.77 -4.00
CA PHE A 262 -0.73 16.69 -5.45
C PHE A 262 -0.26 17.94 -6.16
N ASP A 263 -0.62 19.13 -5.65
CA ASP A 263 -0.20 20.41 -6.22
C ASP A 263 1.33 20.55 -6.22
N ALA A 264 1.99 20.01 -5.21
CA ALA A 264 3.45 20.05 -5.04
C ALA A 264 4.20 19.03 -5.90
N LEU A 265 3.53 18.03 -6.52
CA LEU A 265 4.19 17.06 -7.40
C LEU A 265 4.87 17.79 -8.57
N ALA A 266 6.16 17.50 -8.78
CA ALA A 266 6.93 18.04 -9.90
C ALA A 266 6.66 17.29 -11.23
N SER A 267 5.82 16.28 -11.22
CA SER A 267 5.37 15.56 -12.41
C SER A 267 4.66 16.53 -13.37
N ALA A 268 5.05 16.50 -14.64
CA ALA A 268 4.34 17.20 -15.71
C ALA A 268 3.05 16.47 -16.14
N ASP A 269 2.99 15.16 -15.85
CA ASP A 269 1.87 14.27 -16.15
C ASP A 269 1.28 13.75 -14.82
N LYS A 270 0.27 14.46 -14.30
CA LYS A 270 -0.38 14.12 -13.04
C LYS A 270 -1.90 14.19 -13.15
N THR A 271 -2.54 13.14 -12.71
CA THR A 271 -4.00 12.96 -12.73
C THR A 271 -4.54 12.93 -11.31
N TRP A 272 -5.62 13.68 -11.06
CA TRP A 272 -6.40 13.63 -9.82
C TRP A 272 -7.73 12.94 -10.07
N LYS A 273 -8.09 11.97 -9.21
CA LYS A 273 -9.39 11.28 -9.23
C LYS A 273 -10.03 11.31 -7.86
N THR A 274 -11.35 11.55 -7.82
CA THR A 274 -12.15 11.44 -6.59
C THR A 274 -13.30 10.46 -6.76
N TYR A 275 -13.72 9.86 -5.64
CA TYR A 275 -14.85 8.94 -5.57
C TYR A 275 -15.74 9.35 -4.40
N ALA A 276 -16.94 9.87 -4.72
CA ALA A 276 -17.83 10.52 -3.77
C ALA A 276 -18.37 9.61 -2.65
N ASN A 277 -18.56 8.32 -2.97
CA ASN A 277 -19.20 7.36 -2.06
C ASN A 277 -18.20 6.39 -1.41
N PHE A 278 -16.88 6.60 -1.58
CA PHE A 278 -15.86 5.68 -1.09
C PHE A 278 -15.23 6.20 0.20
N ALA A 279 -15.05 5.30 1.17
CA ALA A 279 -14.32 5.53 2.39
C ALA A 279 -12.80 5.31 2.21
N HIS A 280 -12.05 5.21 3.33
CA HIS A 280 -10.58 5.13 3.30
C HIS A 280 -10.06 3.86 2.63
N ASP A 281 -10.57 2.70 3.04
CA ASP A 281 -10.11 1.40 2.55
C ASP A 281 -10.98 0.97 1.35
N VAL A 282 -10.64 1.52 0.19
CA VAL A 282 -11.38 1.37 -1.08
C VAL A 282 -11.53 -0.09 -1.53
N GLU A 283 -10.61 -0.96 -1.09
CA GLU A 283 -10.62 -2.39 -1.39
C GLU A 283 -11.88 -3.10 -0.89
N PHE A 284 -12.60 -2.48 0.04
CA PHE A 284 -13.83 -3.02 0.61
C PHE A 284 -15.11 -2.36 0.08
N GLU A 285 -14.98 -1.35 -0.77
CA GLU A 285 -16.15 -0.64 -1.29
C GLU A 285 -16.91 -1.48 -2.33
N PRO A 286 -18.26 -1.55 -2.25
CA PRO A 286 -19.06 -2.39 -3.14
C PRO A 286 -18.91 -2.03 -4.63
N GLU A 287 -18.75 -0.74 -4.94
CA GLU A 287 -18.64 -0.22 -6.31
C GLU A 287 -17.17 -0.09 -6.77
N ARG A 288 -16.23 -0.75 -6.09
CA ARG A 288 -14.77 -0.63 -6.35
C ARG A 288 -14.39 -0.89 -7.81
N ALA A 289 -15.14 -1.68 -8.56
CA ALA A 289 -14.85 -2.00 -9.94
C ALA A 289 -14.61 -0.75 -10.82
N ILE A 290 -15.27 0.37 -10.52
CA ILE A 290 -15.07 1.66 -11.22
C ILE A 290 -13.65 2.17 -10.98
N LEU A 291 -13.16 2.08 -9.76
CA LEU A 291 -11.80 2.49 -9.39
C LEU A 291 -10.76 1.55 -10.02
N ASP A 292 -11.02 0.24 -10.02
CA ASP A 292 -10.13 -0.75 -10.63
C ASP A 292 -10.02 -0.51 -12.15
N ASP A 293 -11.14 -0.16 -12.84
CA ASP A 293 -11.16 0.23 -14.25
C ASP A 293 -10.31 1.48 -14.51
N ASP A 294 -10.47 2.52 -13.70
CA ASP A 294 -9.71 3.76 -13.83
C ASP A 294 -8.20 3.54 -13.65
N ILE A 295 -7.81 2.72 -12.66
CA ILE A 295 -6.40 2.34 -12.43
C ILE A 295 -5.84 1.59 -13.65
N ALA A 296 -6.55 0.57 -14.14
CA ALA A 296 -6.09 -0.24 -15.26
C ALA A 296 -5.99 0.59 -16.56
N GLN A 297 -6.95 1.45 -16.83
CA GLN A 297 -6.92 2.37 -17.99
C GLN A 297 -5.73 3.34 -17.89
N TRP A 298 -5.50 3.92 -16.70
CA TRP A 298 -4.38 4.84 -16.52
C TRP A 298 -3.04 4.12 -16.71
N ILE A 299 -2.84 2.93 -16.14
CA ILE A 299 -1.63 2.12 -16.34
C ILE A 299 -1.44 1.80 -17.82
N THR A 300 -2.48 1.37 -18.52
CA THR A 300 -2.41 1.01 -19.95
C THR A 300 -2.00 2.22 -20.81
N ALA A 301 -2.57 3.39 -20.56
CA ALA A 301 -2.25 4.62 -21.27
C ALA A 301 -0.78 5.03 -21.09
N HIS A 302 -0.19 4.81 -19.90
CA HIS A 302 1.19 5.18 -19.58
C HIS A 302 2.20 4.04 -19.88
N SER A 303 1.74 2.87 -20.28
CA SER A 303 2.59 1.75 -20.70
C SER A 303 3.18 1.94 -22.10
N ALA A 304 2.46 2.59 -22.98
CA ALA A 304 2.89 2.81 -24.38
C ALA A 304 3.99 3.89 -24.52
N GLN A 305 4.24 4.71 -23.50
CA GLN A 305 5.21 5.80 -23.55
C GLN A 305 6.65 5.39 -23.20
N THR A 306 6.84 4.14 -22.74
CA THR A 306 8.14 3.61 -22.28
C THR A 306 8.78 2.60 -23.25
N ALA A 307 8.19 2.37 -24.41
CA ALA A 307 8.69 1.47 -25.45
C ALA A 307 9.70 2.14 -26.41
#